data_3455223c83aacdadf862b9505b7649d4
#
_entry.id   3455223c83aacdadf862b9505b7649d4
#
_cell.length_a   1.000
_cell.length_b   1.000
_cell.length_c   1.000
_cell.angle_alpha   90.00
_cell.angle_beta   90.00
_cell.angle_gamma   90.00
#
_symmetry.space_group_name_H-M   'P 1'
#
loop_
_entity.id
_entity.type
_entity.pdbx_description
1 polymer ?
#
loop_
_entity_poly.entity_id
_entity_poly.type
_entity_poly.pdbx_seq_one_letter_code
_entity_poly.pdbx_strand_id
1 'polypeptide(L)'
;MAANTTLPTRTLGRTGLTVTALGLGCAPLGDIYERLDDQTALDTIQAAADGGITLFDTAPFYGPGIAEHRLGTILRRQSRDTFVLSTKVGRWMKPAPQGRTKTSRFVGGLEFDVMPDYSYDGIMKSFEHSLVRRGLPSVDVLLVHDADAWGYGRERAEELYPIVLESGQRALEELRSAGVINGYGLGLNDPEYAARYLRDGDFDCLLMAGRYSLIEQPALAEVLPI
;
A
#
# COMPACT_ATOMS: atom_id res chain seq x y z
N MET A 1 31.65 -2.49 16.60
CA MET A 1 30.37 -2.58 17.29
C MET A 1 29.50 -1.45 16.73
N ALA A 2 28.51 -1.75 15.89
CA ALA A 2 27.55 -0.75 15.44
C ALA A 2 26.74 -0.30 16.66
N ALA A 3 26.63 1.01 16.88
CA ALA A 3 25.76 1.55 17.92
C ALA A 3 24.34 1.04 17.64
N ASN A 4 23.73 0.41 18.63
CA ASN A 4 22.36 -0.07 18.58
C ASN A 4 21.43 1.17 18.65
N THR A 5 21.33 1.91 17.57
CA THR A 5 20.45 3.08 17.46
C THR A 5 19.04 2.55 17.18
N THR A 6 18.26 2.45 18.25
CA THR A 6 16.80 2.21 18.13
C THR A 6 16.18 3.33 17.31
N LEU A 7 15.50 2.97 16.21
CA LEU A 7 14.78 3.95 15.40
C LEU A 7 13.65 4.58 16.23
N PRO A 8 13.41 5.90 16.12
CA PRO A 8 12.29 6.54 16.76
C PRO A 8 10.97 5.95 16.23
N THR A 9 9.97 5.88 17.09
CA THR A 9 8.66 5.34 16.77
C THR A 9 7.57 6.40 16.80
N ARG A 10 6.46 6.14 16.11
CA ARG A 10 5.26 6.96 16.05
C ARG A 10 4.02 6.07 16.03
N THR A 11 2.90 6.59 16.52
CA THR A 11 1.59 5.98 16.28
C THR A 11 1.15 6.26 14.86
N LEU A 12 0.68 5.23 14.16
CA LEU A 12 0.20 5.35 12.79
C LEU A 12 -1.26 5.79 12.78
N GLY A 13 -1.50 7.08 12.60
CA GLY A 13 -2.85 7.65 12.57
C GLY A 13 -3.71 7.21 13.77
N ARG A 14 -4.94 6.75 13.50
CA ARG A 14 -5.90 6.25 14.50
C ARG A 14 -5.89 4.73 14.67
N THR A 15 -4.95 4.02 14.02
CA THR A 15 -4.89 2.55 14.01
C THR A 15 -4.50 1.93 15.35
N GLY A 16 -3.95 2.71 16.28
CA GLY A 16 -3.35 2.20 17.53
C GLY A 16 -2.00 1.51 17.36
N LEU A 17 -1.52 1.35 16.13
CA LEU A 17 -0.25 0.68 15.83
C LEU A 17 0.93 1.61 16.08
N THR A 18 1.98 1.09 16.70
CA THR A 18 3.27 1.79 16.83
C THR A 18 4.23 1.29 15.76
N VAL A 19 4.76 2.22 14.97
CA VAL A 19 5.68 1.93 13.86
C VAL A 19 6.95 2.75 13.98
N THR A 20 8.05 2.28 13.37
CA THR A 20 9.24 3.11 13.22
C THR A 20 8.97 4.32 12.33
N ALA A 21 9.58 5.46 12.65
CA ALA A 21 9.44 6.71 11.89
C ALA A 21 9.95 6.59 10.43
N LEU A 22 10.82 5.62 10.17
CA LEU A 22 11.18 5.15 8.84
C LEU A 22 10.46 3.84 8.56
N GLY A 23 9.87 3.72 7.37
CA GLY A 23 9.30 2.50 6.83
C GLY A 23 9.96 2.09 5.53
N LEU A 24 9.85 0.82 5.14
CA LEU A 24 10.26 0.35 3.83
C LEU A 24 9.08 0.37 2.85
N GLY A 25 9.14 1.26 1.84
CA GLY A 25 8.23 1.26 0.70
C GLY A 25 8.73 0.33 -0.41
N CYS A 26 7.89 -0.63 -0.81
CA CYS A 26 8.29 -1.73 -1.71
C CYS A 26 8.00 -1.45 -3.19
N ALA A 27 7.67 -0.23 -3.61
CA ALA A 27 7.44 0.07 -5.02
C ALA A 27 8.69 -0.21 -5.90
N PRO A 28 9.93 0.17 -5.50
CA PRO A 28 11.13 -0.21 -6.24
C PRO A 28 11.33 -1.72 -6.35
N LEU A 29 10.91 -2.47 -5.35
CA LEU A 29 10.99 -3.94 -5.34
C LEU A 29 10.00 -4.60 -6.32
N GLY A 30 9.17 -3.80 -6.99
CA GLY A 30 8.28 -4.21 -8.08
C GLY A 30 8.86 -3.97 -9.48
N ASP A 31 10.16 -3.70 -9.62
CA ASP A 31 10.80 -3.40 -10.91
C ASP A 31 10.27 -2.09 -11.53
N ILE A 32 10.20 -1.00 -10.77
CA ILE A 32 9.49 0.24 -11.19
C ILE A 32 10.17 0.98 -12.34
N TYR A 33 11.47 0.99 -12.48
CA TYR A 33 12.19 1.65 -13.58
C TYR A 33 13.17 0.72 -14.27
N GLU A 34 13.67 -0.24 -13.54
CA GLU A 34 14.60 -1.26 -14.00
C GLU A 34 14.24 -2.61 -13.38
N ARG A 35 14.69 -3.69 -13.99
CA ARG A 35 14.55 -5.02 -13.42
C ARG A 35 15.55 -5.18 -12.29
N LEU A 36 15.02 -5.53 -11.13
CA LEU A 36 15.82 -5.84 -9.95
C LEU A 36 15.97 -7.36 -9.84
N ASP A 37 17.19 -7.85 -9.62
CA ASP A 37 17.36 -9.26 -9.35
C ASP A 37 16.75 -9.63 -7.98
N ASP A 38 16.24 -10.85 -7.88
CA ASP A 38 15.50 -11.28 -6.70
C ASP A 38 16.37 -11.27 -5.43
N GLN A 39 17.64 -11.63 -5.52
CA GLN A 39 18.52 -11.66 -4.34
C GLN A 39 18.72 -10.25 -3.78
N THR A 40 19.00 -9.28 -4.65
CA THR A 40 19.10 -7.86 -4.24
C THR A 40 17.82 -7.35 -3.57
N ALA A 41 16.67 -7.72 -4.13
CA ALA A 41 15.38 -7.35 -3.53
C ALA A 41 15.18 -7.97 -2.14
N LEU A 42 15.48 -9.26 -2.00
CA LEU A 42 15.33 -9.98 -0.73
C LEU A 42 16.34 -9.46 0.32
N ASP A 43 17.58 -9.21 -0.07
CA ASP A 43 18.62 -8.66 0.81
C ASP A 43 18.25 -7.25 1.30
N THR A 44 17.60 -6.44 0.45
CA THR A 44 17.10 -5.12 0.83
C THR A 44 16.01 -5.22 1.92
N ILE A 45 15.06 -6.14 1.76
CA ILE A 45 14.01 -6.36 2.77
C ILE A 45 14.62 -6.88 4.07
N GLN A 46 15.52 -7.84 3.98
CA GLN A 46 16.21 -8.42 5.14
C GLN A 46 17.02 -7.35 5.88
N ALA A 47 17.79 -6.53 5.16
CA ALA A 47 18.58 -5.46 5.74
C ALA A 47 17.71 -4.41 6.46
N ALA A 48 16.53 -4.10 5.91
CA ALA A 48 15.58 -3.20 6.55
C ALA A 48 15.06 -3.78 7.88
N ALA A 49 14.69 -5.06 7.88
CA ALA A 49 14.24 -5.76 9.08
C ALA A 49 15.35 -5.86 10.15
N ASP A 50 16.55 -6.26 9.75
CA ASP A 50 17.73 -6.35 10.62
C ASP A 50 18.15 -4.97 11.16
N GLY A 51 17.89 -3.90 10.37
CA GLY A 51 18.11 -2.50 10.77
C GLY A 51 17.03 -1.97 11.71
N GLY A 52 16.04 -2.78 12.09
CA GLY A 52 15.01 -2.43 13.07
C GLY A 52 13.82 -1.66 12.47
N ILE A 53 13.65 -1.62 11.15
CA ILE A 53 12.43 -1.10 10.52
C ILE A 53 11.27 -2.05 10.83
N THR A 54 10.17 -1.48 11.34
CA THR A 54 8.97 -2.25 11.67
C THR A 54 7.79 -1.99 10.71
N LEU A 55 7.82 -0.91 9.92
CA LEU A 55 6.76 -0.60 8.95
C LEU A 55 7.18 -1.02 7.53
N PHE A 56 6.41 -1.90 6.92
CA PHE A 56 6.58 -2.35 5.54
C PHE A 56 5.32 -2.03 4.74
N ASP A 57 5.48 -1.30 3.64
CA ASP A 57 4.38 -0.94 2.74
C ASP A 57 4.58 -1.51 1.34
N THR A 58 3.54 -2.13 0.81
CA THR A 58 3.54 -2.71 -0.53
C THR A 58 2.22 -2.46 -1.27
N ALA A 59 2.05 -3.03 -2.46
CA ALA A 59 0.80 -3.02 -3.20
C ALA A 59 0.71 -4.16 -4.23
N PRO A 60 -0.51 -4.62 -4.57
CA PRO A 60 -0.73 -5.50 -5.70
C PRO A 60 -0.17 -4.96 -7.01
N PHE A 61 -0.29 -3.65 -7.23
CA PHE A 61 0.16 -2.98 -8.45
C PHE A 61 1.68 -2.96 -8.64
N TYR A 62 2.47 -3.16 -7.58
CA TYR A 62 3.93 -3.08 -7.65
C TYR A 62 4.53 -4.31 -8.35
N GLY A 63 4.84 -4.14 -9.64
CA GLY A 63 5.33 -5.19 -10.52
C GLY A 63 4.35 -6.36 -10.67
N PRO A 64 3.09 -6.10 -11.04
CA PRO A 64 1.89 -6.94 -10.81
C PRO A 64 2.12 -8.11 -9.84
N GLY A 65 2.31 -7.73 -8.54
CA GLY A 65 2.40 -8.68 -7.44
C GLY A 65 3.81 -9.12 -7.02
N ILE A 66 4.87 -8.88 -7.81
CA ILE A 66 6.20 -9.39 -7.45
C ILE A 66 6.73 -8.77 -6.16
N ALA A 67 6.45 -7.48 -5.90
CA ALA A 67 6.86 -6.84 -4.65
C ALA A 67 6.23 -7.53 -3.42
N GLU A 68 4.96 -7.94 -3.51
CA GLU A 68 4.30 -8.68 -2.44
C GLU A 68 4.89 -10.08 -2.25
N HIS A 69 5.26 -10.79 -3.33
CA HIS A 69 5.97 -12.08 -3.24
C HIS A 69 7.33 -11.94 -2.58
N ARG A 70 8.14 -10.95 -3.02
CA ARG A 70 9.47 -10.68 -2.47
C ARG A 70 9.37 -10.35 -0.97
N LEU A 71 8.46 -9.44 -0.60
CA LEU A 71 8.24 -9.06 0.80
C LEU A 71 7.80 -10.26 1.65
N GLY A 72 6.81 -11.02 1.17
CA GLY A 72 6.32 -12.21 1.87
C GLY A 72 7.38 -13.29 2.04
N THR A 73 8.33 -13.42 1.10
CA THR A 73 9.43 -14.39 1.19
C THR A 73 10.31 -14.16 2.42
N ILE A 74 10.50 -12.93 2.82
CA ILE A 74 11.27 -12.57 4.02
C ILE A 74 10.37 -12.56 5.26
N LEU A 75 9.25 -11.82 5.23
CA LEU A 75 8.44 -11.56 6.42
C LEU A 75 7.75 -12.81 6.99
N ARG A 76 7.38 -13.79 6.16
CA ARG A 76 6.79 -15.06 6.66
C ARG A 76 7.75 -15.90 7.49
N ARG A 77 9.05 -15.58 7.51
CA ARG A 77 10.08 -16.24 8.32
C ARG A 77 10.33 -15.55 9.65
N GLN A 78 9.70 -14.38 9.86
CA GLN A 78 9.82 -13.59 11.07
C GLN A 78 8.59 -13.78 11.96
N SER A 79 8.74 -13.48 13.24
CA SER A 79 7.58 -13.46 14.15
C SER A 79 6.61 -12.35 13.71
N ARG A 80 5.31 -12.68 13.61
CA ARG A 80 4.30 -11.78 13.04
C ARG A 80 4.14 -10.47 13.82
N ASP A 81 4.42 -10.49 15.10
CA ASP A 81 4.33 -9.35 16.03
C ASP A 81 5.53 -8.39 15.96
N THR A 82 6.55 -8.71 15.17
CA THR A 82 7.76 -7.87 15.05
C THR A 82 7.65 -6.80 13.99
N PHE A 83 6.59 -6.80 13.16
CA PHE A 83 6.41 -5.83 12.09
C PHE A 83 4.94 -5.46 11.88
N VAL A 84 4.73 -4.27 11.34
CA VAL A 84 3.46 -3.75 10.84
C VAL A 84 3.50 -3.77 9.31
N LEU A 85 2.50 -4.40 8.71
CA LEU A 85 2.39 -4.58 7.27
C LEU A 85 1.22 -3.78 6.73
N SER A 86 1.47 -2.87 5.80
CA SER A 86 0.44 -2.26 4.98
C SER A 86 0.50 -2.77 3.54
N THR A 87 -0.67 -2.92 2.94
CA THR A 87 -0.81 -3.13 1.50
C THR A 87 -1.99 -2.33 0.97
N LYS A 88 -2.19 -2.38 -0.34
CA LYS A 88 -3.21 -1.55 -0.97
C LYS A 88 -4.31 -2.41 -1.58
N VAL A 89 -5.50 -1.82 -1.68
CA VAL A 89 -6.72 -2.44 -2.21
C VAL A 89 -7.36 -1.57 -3.29
N GLY A 90 -8.39 -2.10 -3.95
CA GLY A 90 -9.04 -1.46 -5.09
C GLY A 90 -8.43 -1.84 -6.44
N ARG A 91 -7.45 -2.74 -6.42
CA ARG A 91 -6.85 -3.32 -7.63
C ARG A 91 -6.58 -4.80 -7.39
N TRP A 92 -7.24 -5.67 -8.13
CA TRP A 92 -6.98 -7.09 -8.11
C TRP A 92 -6.34 -7.57 -9.41
N MET A 93 -5.90 -8.81 -9.48
CA MET A 93 -5.16 -9.33 -10.62
C MET A 93 -5.88 -10.51 -11.28
N LYS A 94 -5.81 -10.56 -12.61
CA LYS A 94 -6.22 -11.72 -13.41
C LYS A 94 -5.05 -12.24 -14.25
N PRO A 95 -5.03 -13.54 -14.59
CA PRO A 95 -4.01 -14.09 -15.47
C PRO A 95 -3.97 -13.38 -16.84
N ALA A 96 -2.76 -13.15 -17.35
CA ALA A 96 -2.51 -12.57 -18.67
C ALA A 96 -1.66 -13.52 -19.53
N PRO A 97 -2.23 -14.66 -20.00
CA PRO A 97 -1.46 -15.74 -20.67
C PRO A 97 -0.87 -15.33 -22.01
N GLN A 98 -1.33 -14.22 -22.60
CA GLN A 98 -0.80 -13.66 -23.86
C GLN A 98 0.16 -12.49 -23.60
N GLY A 99 0.64 -12.34 -22.38
CA GLY A 99 1.39 -11.19 -21.91
C GLY A 99 0.48 -10.11 -21.35
N ARG A 100 0.97 -9.49 -20.28
CA ARG A 100 0.23 -8.42 -19.57
C ARG A 100 0.15 -7.14 -20.39
N THR A 101 -0.90 -6.38 -20.16
CA THR A 101 -0.97 -4.99 -20.62
C THR A 101 0.16 -4.19 -19.95
N LYS A 102 1.09 -3.66 -20.74
CA LYS A 102 2.22 -2.89 -20.22
C LYS A 102 1.72 -1.60 -19.60
N THR A 103 1.69 -1.55 -18.29
CA THR A 103 1.47 -0.32 -17.54
C THR A 103 2.81 0.36 -17.30
N SER A 104 2.86 1.63 -17.58
CA SER A 104 4.03 2.43 -17.95
C SER A 104 5.22 2.50 -16.97
N ARG A 105 5.10 2.09 -15.71
CA ARG A 105 6.15 2.32 -14.71
C ARG A 105 6.91 1.07 -14.29
N PHE A 106 6.25 -0.09 -14.33
CA PHE A 106 6.87 -1.35 -13.93
C PHE A 106 7.35 -2.10 -15.17
N VAL A 107 8.66 -2.07 -15.42
CA VAL A 107 9.29 -2.69 -16.60
C VAL A 107 9.40 -4.21 -16.46
N GLY A 108 9.39 -4.72 -15.23
CA GLY A 108 9.38 -6.13 -14.87
C GLY A 108 8.09 -6.54 -14.15
N GLY A 109 8.16 -7.59 -13.32
CA GLY A 109 7.03 -8.10 -12.55
C GLY A 109 6.37 -9.34 -13.17
N LEU A 110 5.27 -9.79 -12.56
CA LEU A 110 4.58 -11.01 -12.96
C LEU A 110 3.61 -10.79 -14.14
N GLU A 111 3.27 -11.85 -14.85
CA GLU A 111 2.38 -11.83 -16.02
C GLU A 111 0.90 -11.87 -15.61
N PHE A 112 0.47 -10.78 -14.94
CA PHE A 112 -0.92 -10.53 -14.57
C PHE A 112 -1.36 -9.14 -15.03
N ASP A 113 -2.60 -9.03 -15.50
CA ASP A 113 -3.28 -7.76 -15.67
C ASP A 113 -3.83 -7.28 -14.34
N VAL A 114 -3.65 -6.00 -14.05
CA VAL A 114 -4.20 -5.35 -12.86
C VAL A 114 -5.54 -4.71 -13.21
N MET A 115 -6.57 -5.12 -12.48
CA MET A 115 -7.96 -4.71 -12.67
C MET A 115 -8.38 -3.73 -11.58
N PRO A 116 -8.67 -2.46 -11.92
CA PRO A 116 -9.24 -1.51 -10.96
C PRO A 116 -10.67 -1.91 -10.59
N ASP A 117 -10.93 -2.04 -9.29
CA ASP A 117 -12.26 -2.30 -8.76
C ASP A 117 -12.30 -1.86 -7.28
N TYR A 118 -12.95 -0.74 -7.02
CA TYR A 118 -13.06 -0.13 -5.69
C TYR A 118 -14.41 -0.44 -5.01
N SER A 119 -15.21 -1.32 -5.60
CA SER A 119 -16.43 -1.84 -4.98
C SER A 119 -16.10 -2.70 -3.75
N TYR A 120 -17.11 -3.02 -2.96
CA TYR A 120 -16.99 -3.96 -1.83
C TYR A 120 -16.29 -5.27 -2.25
N ASP A 121 -16.78 -5.90 -3.32
CA ASP A 121 -16.23 -7.17 -3.81
C ASP A 121 -14.79 -7.02 -4.33
N GLY A 122 -14.49 -5.90 -5.00
CA GLY A 122 -13.15 -5.59 -5.48
C GLY A 122 -12.14 -5.38 -4.35
N ILE A 123 -12.54 -4.70 -3.28
CA ILE A 123 -11.73 -4.52 -2.06
C ILE A 123 -11.45 -5.88 -1.40
N MET A 124 -12.50 -6.68 -1.13
CA MET A 124 -12.37 -8.00 -0.51
C MET A 124 -11.47 -8.92 -1.33
N LYS A 125 -11.70 -9.00 -2.64
CA LYS A 125 -10.89 -9.80 -3.56
C LYS A 125 -9.42 -9.35 -3.60
N SER A 126 -9.19 -8.05 -3.62
CA SER A 126 -7.83 -7.49 -3.57
C SER A 126 -7.11 -7.89 -2.28
N PHE A 127 -7.79 -7.78 -1.14
CA PHE A 127 -7.29 -8.18 0.19
C PHE A 127 -6.94 -9.67 0.23
N GLU A 128 -7.88 -10.55 -0.11
CA GLU A 128 -7.67 -12.01 -0.09
C GLU A 128 -6.51 -12.45 -1.00
N HIS A 129 -6.47 -11.93 -2.22
CA HIS A 129 -5.38 -12.20 -3.15
C HIS A 129 -4.02 -11.74 -2.61
N SER A 130 -3.98 -10.62 -1.87
CA SER A 130 -2.76 -10.12 -1.26
C SER A 130 -2.24 -11.04 -0.15
N LEU A 131 -3.12 -11.64 0.67
CA LEU A 131 -2.74 -12.63 1.68
C LEU A 131 -2.05 -13.84 1.01
N VAL A 132 -2.67 -14.38 -0.04
CA VAL A 132 -2.15 -15.54 -0.77
C VAL A 132 -0.79 -15.24 -1.41
N ARG A 133 -0.64 -14.08 -2.08
CA ARG A 133 0.63 -13.71 -2.72
C ARG A 133 1.79 -13.58 -1.75
N ARG A 134 1.55 -13.09 -0.55
CA ARG A 134 2.60 -12.96 0.49
C ARG A 134 2.82 -14.24 1.28
N GLY A 135 1.85 -15.15 1.27
CA GLY A 135 1.87 -16.32 2.16
C GLY A 135 1.85 -15.92 3.64
N LEU A 136 1.14 -14.85 3.95
CA LEU A 136 0.91 -14.34 5.32
C LEU A 136 -0.59 -14.35 5.61
N PRO A 137 -1.00 -14.79 6.82
CA PRO A 137 -2.42 -14.92 7.17
C PRO A 137 -3.11 -13.60 7.51
N SER A 138 -2.34 -12.52 7.65
CA SER A 138 -2.85 -11.21 8.09
C SER A 138 -2.08 -10.04 7.49
N VAL A 139 -2.73 -8.89 7.51
CA VAL A 139 -2.18 -7.56 7.22
C VAL A 139 -2.73 -6.61 8.27
N ASP A 140 -1.97 -5.57 8.62
CA ASP A 140 -2.38 -4.65 9.69
C ASP A 140 -3.18 -3.47 9.13
N VAL A 141 -2.78 -2.94 7.97
CA VAL A 141 -3.41 -1.75 7.38
C VAL A 141 -3.68 -1.95 5.89
N LEU A 142 -4.89 -1.61 5.46
CA LEU A 142 -5.29 -1.56 4.05
C LEU A 142 -5.44 -0.12 3.58
N LEU A 143 -4.79 0.22 2.46
CA LEU A 143 -4.88 1.55 1.86
C LEU A 143 -5.61 1.49 0.51
N VAL A 144 -6.62 2.33 0.30
CA VAL A 144 -7.24 2.51 -1.02
C VAL A 144 -6.22 3.12 -1.97
N HIS A 145 -5.95 2.46 -3.11
CA HIS A 145 -4.81 2.75 -3.96
C HIS A 145 -5.14 3.66 -5.14
N ASP A 146 -4.55 4.87 -5.16
CA ASP A 146 -4.60 5.84 -6.28
C ASP A 146 -6.01 6.05 -6.86
N ALA A 147 -7.05 6.11 -6.03
CA ALA A 147 -8.42 6.44 -6.45
C ALA A 147 -8.55 7.96 -6.63
N ASP A 148 -7.67 8.57 -7.42
CA ASP A 148 -7.52 10.01 -7.57
C ASP A 148 -7.28 10.41 -9.04
N ALA A 149 -7.26 11.71 -9.31
CA ALA A 149 -7.05 12.24 -10.65
C ALA A 149 -5.65 11.96 -11.20
N TRP A 150 -4.66 11.81 -10.33
CA TRP A 150 -3.30 11.44 -10.75
C TRP A 150 -3.25 9.99 -11.30
N GLY A 151 -4.02 9.08 -10.69
CA GLY A 151 -4.09 7.67 -11.09
C GLY A 151 -4.92 7.41 -12.35
N TYR A 152 -6.03 8.15 -12.52
CA TYR A 152 -7.05 7.84 -13.54
C TYR A 152 -7.51 9.01 -14.41
N GLY A 153 -7.02 10.23 -14.16
CA GLY A 153 -7.60 11.45 -14.71
C GLY A 153 -8.89 11.86 -13.96
N ARG A 154 -9.24 13.16 -14.06
CA ARG A 154 -10.32 13.76 -13.25
C ARG A 154 -11.68 13.11 -13.48
N GLU A 155 -12.07 12.90 -14.71
CA GLU A 155 -13.38 12.32 -15.05
C GLU A 155 -13.59 10.96 -14.36
N ARG A 156 -12.62 10.05 -14.50
CA ARG A 156 -12.71 8.72 -13.89
C ARG A 156 -12.57 8.77 -12.37
N ALA A 157 -11.79 9.68 -11.84
CA ALA A 157 -11.65 9.85 -10.40
C ALA A 157 -12.96 10.32 -9.75
N GLU A 158 -13.72 11.21 -10.40
CA GLU A 158 -15.06 11.62 -9.92
C GLU A 158 -16.07 10.47 -9.93
N GLU A 159 -15.99 9.55 -10.89
CA GLU A 159 -16.82 8.33 -10.89
C GLU A 159 -16.43 7.35 -9.75
N LEU A 160 -15.13 7.24 -9.46
CA LEU A 160 -14.63 6.36 -8.42
C LEU A 160 -14.90 6.89 -7.01
N TYR A 161 -14.96 8.20 -6.85
CA TYR A 161 -15.09 8.86 -5.56
C TYR A 161 -16.26 8.32 -4.71
N PRO A 162 -17.53 8.32 -5.19
CA PRO A 162 -18.64 7.76 -4.43
C PRO A 162 -18.50 6.24 -4.24
N ILE A 163 -17.93 5.51 -5.20
CA ILE A 163 -17.76 4.05 -5.07
C ILE A 163 -16.84 3.72 -3.90
N VAL A 164 -15.74 4.47 -3.73
CA VAL A 164 -14.81 4.29 -2.61
C VAL A 164 -15.51 4.57 -1.28
N LEU A 165 -16.26 5.68 -1.17
CA LEU A 165 -16.92 6.08 0.08
C LEU A 165 -18.09 5.17 0.46
N GLU A 166 -18.94 4.80 -0.49
CA GLU A 166 -20.17 4.07 -0.22
C GLU A 166 -19.97 2.55 -0.17
N SER A 167 -19.20 2.01 -1.11
CA SER A 167 -19.03 0.58 -1.29
C SER A 167 -17.70 0.07 -0.75
N GLY A 168 -16.60 0.71 -1.14
CA GLY A 168 -15.25 0.31 -0.74
C GLY A 168 -15.01 0.46 0.76
N GLN A 169 -15.40 1.61 1.33
CA GLN A 169 -15.23 1.87 2.76
C GLN A 169 -16.04 0.88 3.62
N ARG A 170 -17.22 0.44 3.16
CA ARG A 170 -18.01 -0.58 3.86
C ARG A 170 -17.24 -1.91 4.01
N ALA A 171 -16.53 -2.35 2.98
CA ALA A 171 -15.71 -3.57 3.07
C ALA A 171 -14.56 -3.40 4.07
N LEU A 172 -13.90 -2.25 4.05
CA LEU A 172 -12.80 -1.94 4.95
C LEU A 172 -13.26 -1.83 6.41
N GLU A 173 -14.41 -1.21 6.64
CA GLU A 173 -15.03 -1.11 7.96
C GLU A 173 -15.42 -2.49 8.52
N GLU A 174 -15.96 -3.37 7.67
CA GLU A 174 -16.28 -4.75 8.07
C GLU A 174 -15.02 -5.50 8.50
N LEU A 175 -13.93 -5.41 7.74
CA LEU A 175 -12.65 -6.04 8.09
C LEU A 175 -12.06 -5.46 9.39
N ARG A 176 -12.15 -4.15 9.61
CA ARG A 176 -11.71 -3.50 10.84
C ARG A 176 -12.56 -3.92 12.04
N SER A 177 -13.87 -3.87 11.93
CA SER A 177 -14.80 -4.24 13.00
C SER A 177 -14.73 -5.72 13.38
N ALA A 178 -14.41 -6.59 12.41
CA ALA A 178 -14.14 -8.01 12.65
C ALA A 178 -12.74 -8.28 13.25
N GLY A 179 -11.90 -7.27 13.42
CA GLY A 179 -10.53 -7.40 13.92
C GLY A 179 -9.58 -8.13 12.96
N VAL A 180 -9.92 -8.18 11.67
CA VAL A 180 -9.09 -8.80 10.61
C VAL A 180 -7.94 -7.87 10.24
N ILE A 181 -8.17 -6.56 10.32
CA ILE A 181 -7.16 -5.50 10.17
C ILE A 181 -7.24 -4.55 11.36
N ASN A 182 -6.15 -3.82 11.63
CA ASN A 182 -6.11 -2.81 12.70
C ASN A 182 -6.65 -1.45 12.24
N GLY A 183 -6.57 -1.17 10.95
CA GLY A 183 -7.06 0.08 10.39
C GLY A 183 -7.00 0.11 8.88
N TYR A 184 -7.60 1.15 8.31
CA TYR A 184 -7.56 1.38 6.88
C TYR A 184 -7.39 2.87 6.56
N GLY A 185 -6.94 3.15 5.35
CA GLY A 185 -6.67 4.51 4.95
C GLY A 185 -6.58 4.68 3.44
N LEU A 186 -5.85 5.69 3.04
CA LEU A 186 -5.68 6.08 1.66
C LEU A 186 -4.21 6.03 1.26
N GLY A 187 -3.91 5.59 0.04
CA GLY A 187 -2.59 5.67 -0.60
C GLY A 187 -2.71 6.44 -1.91
N LEU A 188 -2.51 7.76 -1.88
CA LEU A 188 -2.84 8.68 -2.96
C LEU A 188 -1.65 9.56 -3.36
N ASN A 189 -1.75 10.14 -4.56
CA ASN A 189 -0.78 11.11 -5.10
C ASN A 189 -1.38 12.52 -5.24
N ASP A 190 -2.70 12.66 -5.23
CA ASP A 190 -3.40 13.93 -5.44
C ASP A 190 -3.88 14.51 -4.11
N PRO A 191 -3.35 15.67 -3.66
CA PRO A 191 -3.73 16.29 -2.38
C PRO A 191 -5.18 16.76 -2.34
N GLU A 192 -5.76 17.23 -3.46
CA GLU A 192 -7.16 17.66 -3.54
C GLU A 192 -8.09 16.47 -3.20
N TYR A 193 -7.87 15.33 -3.86
CA TYR A 193 -8.65 14.12 -3.60
C TYR A 193 -8.41 13.57 -2.20
N ALA A 194 -7.18 13.59 -1.72
CA ALA A 194 -6.86 13.17 -0.36
C ALA A 194 -7.63 13.99 0.67
N ALA A 195 -7.63 15.32 0.53
CA ALA A 195 -8.35 16.22 1.43
C ALA A 195 -9.88 16.01 1.36
N ARG A 196 -10.43 15.74 0.18
CA ARG A 196 -11.86 15.43 0.01
C ARG A 196 -12.24 14.13 0.72
N TYR A 197 -11.50 13.04 0.46
CA TYR A 197 -11.75 11.75 1.11
C TYR A 197 -11.63 11.83 2.64
N LEU A 198 -10.63 12.56 3.17
CA LEU A 198 -10.45 12.71 4.62
C LEU A 198 -11.60 13.48 5.29
N ARG A 199 -12.25 14.40 4.57
CA ARG A 199 -13.41 15.15 5.09
C ARG A 199 -14.70 14.34 5.04
N ASP A 200 -14.88 13.54 3.99
CA ASP A 200 -16.14 12.88 3.67
C ASP A 200 -16.19 11.41 4.11
N GLY A 201 -15.02 10.81 4.43
CA GLY A 201 -14.88 9.41 4.85
C GLY A 201 -14.24 9.26 6.22
N ASP A 202 -14.27 8.03 6.75
CA ASP A 202 -13.67 7.67 8.03
C ASP A 202 -12.39 6.85 7.81
N PHE A 203 -11.27 7.51 7.56
CA PHE A 203 -9.97 6.88 7.31
C PHE A 203 -9.02 7.08 8.49
N ASP A 204 -8.32 6.04 8.92
CA ASP A 204 -7.42 6.05 10.08
C ASP A 204 -6.06 6.68 9.77
N CYS A 205 -5.60 6.60 8.52
CA CYS A 205 -4.29 7.09 8.10
C CYS A 205 -4.26 7.43 6.60
N LEU A 206 -3.22 8.16 6.20
CA LEU A 206 -2.96 8.52 4.80
C LEU A 206 -1.48 8.30 4.48
N LEU A 207 -1.21 7.66 3.36
CA LEU A 207 0.08 7.64 2.68
C LEU A 207 0.01 8.59 1.49
N MET A 208 0.64 9.76 1.63
CA MET A 208 0.70 10.78 0.58
C MET A 208 2.01 10.64 -0.20
N ALA A 209 1.93 10.19 -1.44
CA ALA A 209 3.10 9.90 -2.24
C ALA A 209 3.67 11.17 -2.91
N GLY A 210 4.91 11.54 -2.52
CA GLY A 210 5.71 12.57 -3.19
C GLY A 210 5.20 14.01 -3.08
N ARG A 211 4.17 14.30 -2.26
CA ARG A 211 3.55 15.63 -2.15
C ARG A 211 3.91 16.39 -0.86
N TYR A 212 4.87 15.87 -0.12
CA TYR A 212 5.47 16.52 1.02
C TYR A 212 6.98 16.23 1.03
N SER A 213 7.71 16.96 0.21
CA SER A 213 9.15 16.85 0.04
C SER A 213 9.82 18.23 0.22
N LEU A 214 11.14 18.30 0.09
CA LEU A 214 11.87 19.57 0.19
C LEU A 214 11.51 20.57 -0.94
N ILE A 215 11.06 20.08 -2.08
CA ILE A 215 10.80 20.91 -3.27
C ILE A 215 9.34 20.95 -3.70
N GLU A 216 8.49 20.06 -3.17
CA GLU A 216 7.07 19.99 -3.53
C GLU A 216 6.26 19.70 -2.27
N GLN A 217 5.42 20.65 -1.83
CA GLN A 217 4.73 20.61 -0.53
C GLN A 217 3.22 20.94 -0.58
N PRO A 218 2.46 20.59 -1.62
CA PRO A 218 1.03 20.91 -1.64
C PRO A 218 0.26 20.25 -0.50
N ALA A 219 0.66 19.07 -0.03
CA ALA A 219 0.03 18.42 1.10
C ALA A 219 0.13 19.20 2.42
N LEU A 220 1.13 20.09 2.56
CA LEU A 220 1.29 20.93 3.76
C LEU A 220 0.08 21.84 3.99
N ALA A 221 -0.45 22.42 2.93
CA ALA A 221 -1.57 23.35 3.02
C ALA A 221 -2.94 22.66 2.93
N GLU A 222 -3.05 21.61 2.13
CA GLU A 222 -4.33 21.01 1.76
C GLU A 222 -4.72 19.81 2.63
N VAL A 223 -3.74 19.06 3.13
CA VAL A 223 -3.96 17.75 3.76
C VAL A 223 -3.57 17.73 5.24
N LEU A 224 -2.36 18.22 5.58
CA LEU A 224 -1.85 18.13 6.96
C LEU A 224 -2.68 18.89 8.01
N PRO A 225 -3.46 19.93 7.68
CA PRO A 225 -4.34 20.59 8.66
C PRO A 225 -5.63 19.82 8.97
N ILE A 226 -6.01 18.79 8.20
CA ILE A 226 -7.22 17.98 8.40
C ILE A 226 -6.96 16.90 9.45
#